data_f1c1dc72c08fae7d34eb2d363182c716
#
_entry.id   f1c1dc72c08fae7d34eb2d363182c716
#
_cell.length_a   1.000
_cell.length_b   1.000
_cell.length_c   1.000
_cell.angle_alpha   90.00
_cell.angle_beta   90.00
_cell.angle_gamma   90.00
#
_symmetry.space_group_name_H-M   'P 1'
#
loop_
_entity.id
_entity.type
_entity.pdbx_description
1 polymer ?
#
loop_
_entity_poly.entity_id
_entity_poly.type
_entity_poly.pdbx_seq_one_letter_code
_entity_poly.pdbx_strand_id
1 'polypeptide(L)'
;MLMRIFKSTIFLFAAMTAMFTSCADRDNYIVITGYAQGGTYSVKLNLRGSEGMVKKSPEAIRDGIDSILNVIDTTLSGYNKGSVLSRFNAGESITANEMFREMYAKARGYYEETGGALDVASGPLFNIWGFGFTTDSLPPANVIAATLASCGMKRLKSSIPDGLFSGADLLLEPGMQPALNFNAIAQGYSCDKVACYLHGLGVKDMLVDIGEIYCDGVNPAGKPWKIGIDRPVDGNNSPGADLDGVWESSGKACGIVTSGNYRKYYVKDGRKYAHTIDPRTGWPVSHNLLSATIVAPNATDADAYATYCMVIGLDEAKKFINGNAGRIEGYLIYSDENGEMKEWASDGFRMER
;
A
#
# COMPACT_ATOMS: atom_id res chain seq x y z
N MET A 1 -69.58 -37.99 15.10
CA MET A 1 -68.15 -38.24 15.03
C MET A 1 -67.68 -37.78 13.69
N LEU A 2 -67.29 -36.52 13.57
CA LEU A 2 -66.62 -35.83 12.43
C LEU A 2 -66.82 -34.35 12.66
N MET A 3 -65.90 -33.71 13.35
CA MET A 3 -65.69 -32.28 13.33
C MET A 3 -64.62 -31.94 14.35
N ARG A 4 -63.37 -32.04 13.95
CA ARG A 4 -62.21 -31.39 14.64
C ARG A 4 -60.96 -31.69 13.82
N ILE A 5 -60.83 -31.14 12.63
CA ILE A 5 -59.53 -30.92 11.97
C ILE A 5 -59.75 -29.75 10.97
N PHE A 6 -59.68 -28.52 11.40
CA PHE A 6 -59.55 -27.36 10.53
C PHE A 6 -59.32 -26.09 11.38
N LYS A 7 -58.22 -26.04 12.16
CA LYS A 7 -57.76 -24.78 12.80
C LYS A 7 -56.26 -24.73 13.11
N SER A 8 -55.44 -25.43 12.36
CA SER A 8 -53.97 -25.38 12.61
C SER A 8 -53.09 -25.06 11.41
N THR A 9 -53.68 -24.61 10.28
CA THR A 9 -52.89 -24.40 9.05
C THR A 9 -52.75 -22.93 8.60
N ILE A 10 -53.28 -21.96 9.36
CA ILE A 10 -53.26 -20.53 8.96
C ILE A 10 -52.18 -19.73 9.72
N PHE A 11 -51.56 -20.28 10.78
CA PHE A 11 -50.52 -19.56 11.54
C PHE A 11 -49.09 -19.82 11.09
N LEU A 12 -48.84 -20.71 10.12
CA LEU A 12 -47.50 -21.02 9.62
C LEU A 12 -47.11 -20.23 8.36
N PHE A 13 -48.03 -19.50 7.76
CA PHE A 13 -47.74 -18.70 6.54
C PHE A 13 -47.39 -17.21 6.78
N ALA A 14 -47.66 -16.70 7.98
CA ALA A 14 -47.35 -15.30 8.33
C ALA A 14 -45.94 -15.11 8.92
N ALA A 15 -45.23 -16.19 9.34
CA ALA A 15 -43.89 -16.13 9.87
C ALA A 15 -42.79 -16.30 8.81
N MET A 16 -43.16 -16.67 7.57
CA MET A 16 -42.20 -16.94 6.48
C MET A 16 -41.97 -15.74 5.55
N THR A 17 -42.75 -14.66 5.70
CA THR A 17 -42.61 -13.43 4.88
C THR A 17 -41.72 -12.35 5.50
N ALA A 18 -41.27 -12.51 6.74
CA ALA A 18 -40.40 -11.52 7.40
C ALA A 18 -38.88 -11.83 7.30
N MET A 19 -38.48 -12.92 6.65
CA MET A 19 -37.06 -13.30 6.48
C MET A 19 -36.48 -12.98 5.09
N PHE A 20 -37.26 -12.37 4.19
CA PHE A 20 -36.80 -12.12 2.81
C PHE A 20 -36.31 -10.68 2.53
N THR A 21 -36.27 -9.79 3.53
CA THR A 21 -35.81 -8.41 3.31
C THR A 21 -34.32 -8.17 3.64
N SER A 22 -33.56 -9.18 4.05
CA SER A 22 -32.11 -9.04 4.35
C SER A 22 -31.18 -9.66 3.31
N CYS A 23 -31.66 -10.28 2.24
CA CYS A 23 -30.82 -10.89 1.20
C CYS A 23 -30.53 -10.01 -0.02
N ALA A 24 -31.31 -8.94 -0.24
CA ALA A 24 -31.26 -8.16 -1.48
C ALA A 24 -29.96 -7.34 -1.66
N ASP A 25 -29.22 -7.02 -0.60
CA ASP A 25 -27.98 -6.25 -0.70
C ASP A 25 -26.73 -7.15 -0.86
N ARG A 26 -26.78 -8.41 -0.45
CA ARG A 26 -25.68 -9.37 -0.64
C ARG A 26 -25.47 -9.77 -2.10
N ASP A 27 -26.53 -9.84 -2.88
CA ASP A 27 -26.51 -10.33 -4.26
C ASP A 27 -25.86 -9.32 -5.25
N ASN A 28 -25.59 -8.10 -4.82
CA ASN A 28 -24.98 -7.07 -5.67
C ASN A 28 -23.45 -6.98 -5.52
N TYR A 29 -22.84 -7.71 -4.58
CA TYR A 29 -21.39 -7.73 -4.45
C TYR A 29 -20.77 -8.72 -5.41
N ILE A 30 -19.72 -8.26 -6.08
CA ILE A 30 -18.86 -9.10 -6.91
C ILE A 30 -17.42 -9.05 -6.42
N VAL A 31 -16.64 -10.07 -6.80
CA VAL A 31 -15.20 -10.12 -6.57
C VAL A 31 -14.51 -10.25 -7.92
N ILE A 32 -13.62 -9.31 -8.22
CA ILE A 32 -12.75 -9.34 -9.39
C ILE A 32 -11.34 -9.67 -8.91
N THR A 33 -10.73 -10.69 -9.48
CA THR A 33 -9.36 -11.10 -9.15
C THR A 33 -8.50 -11.15 -10.40
N GLY A 34 -7.21 -10.91 -10.23
CA GLY A 34 -6.24 -11.00 -11.32
C GLY A 34 -4.81 -11.04 -10.78
N TYR A 35 -3.83 -10.77 -11.65
CA TYR A 35 -2.42 -10.76 -11.31
C TYR A 35 -1.79 -9.45 -11.78
N ALA A 36 -1.14 -8.72 -10.87
CA ALA A 36 -0.42 -7.49 -11.17
C ALA A 36 0.69 -7.25 -10.14
N GLN A 37 1.71 -6.48 -10.49
CA GLN A 37 2.79 -6.04 -9.59
C GLN A 37 3.50 -7.19 -8.83
N GLY A 38 3.58 -8.37 -9.48
CA GLY A 38 4.23 -9.54 -8.90
C GLY A 38 3.37 -10.35 -7.91
N GLY A 39 2.08 -10.03 -7.76
CA GLY A 39 1.14 -10.72 -6.88
C GLY A 39 -0.28 -10.81 -7.46
N THR A 40 -1.15 -11.51 -6.76
CA THR A 40 -2.58 -11.50 -7.04
C THR A 40 -3.23 -10.24 -6.49
N TYR A 41 -4.20 -9.70 -7.20
CA TYR A 41 -5.08 -8.65 -6.67
C TYR A 41 -6.50 -9.16 -6.47
N SER A 42 -7.24 -8.53 -5.58
CA SER A 42 -8.65 -8.79 -5.30
C SER A 42 -9.40 -7.49 -5.09
N VAL A 43 -10.45 -7.27 -5.89
CA VAL A 43 -11.33 -6.12 -5.76
C VAL A 43 -12.74 -6.60 -5.49
N LYS A 44 -13.22 -6.33 -4.28
CA LYS A 44 -14.59 -6.60 -3.87
C LYS A 44 -15.39 -5.31 -3.95
N LEU A 45 -16.51 -5.29 -4.66
CA LEU A 45 -17.30 -4.09 -4.86
C LEU A 45 -18.80 -4.40 -4.92
N ASN A 46 -19.60 -3.41 -4.51
CA ASN A 46 -21.05 -3.43 -4.61
C ASN A 46 -21.49 -2.79 -5.93
N LEU A 47 -22.17 -3.55 -6.79
CA LEU A 47 -22.70 -3.03 -8.05
C LEU A 47 -23.90 -2.09 -7.85
N ARG A 48 -24.48 -2.04 -6.64
CA ARG A 48 -25.45 -1.03 -6.26
C ARG A 48 -24.72 0.23 -5.78
N GLY A 49 -24.54 1.17 -6.69
CA GLY A 49 -23.85 2.43 -6.41
C GLY A 49 -24.77 3.50 -5.83
N SER A 50 -24.25 4.73 -5.67
CA SER A 50 -24.95 5.89 -5.10
C SER A 50 -26.18 6.32 -5.90
N GLU A 51 -26.19 6.12 -7.21
CA GLU A 51 -27.25 6.55 -8.14
C GLU A 51 -28.03 5.36 -8.76
N GLY A 52 -27.92 4.18 -8.19
CA GLY A 52 -28.54 2.94 -8.69
C GLY A 52 -27.49 1.89 -9.10
N MET A 53 -27.89 0.97 -9.97
CA MET A 53 -26.98 -0.08 -10.44
C MET A 53 -25.88 0.48 -11.35
N VAL A 54 -24.64 0.04 -11.12
CA VAL A 54 -23.52 0.32 -12.01
C VAL A 54 -23.82 -0.25 -13.40
N LYS A 55 -23.70 0.60 -14.44
CA LYS A 55 -24.12 0.26 -15.81
C LYS A 55 -23.13 -0.64 -16.55
N LYS A 56 -21.87 -0.71 -16.10
CA LYS A 56 -20.85 -1.58 -16.71
C LYS A 56 -21.00 -3.03 -16.24
N SER A 57 -20.75 -3.98 -17.14
CA SER A 57 -20.68 -5.40 -16.77
C SER A 57 -19.45 -5.69 -15.90
N PRO A 58 -19.46 -6.77 -15.10
CA PRO A 58 -18.28 -7.21 -14.33
C PRO A 58 -17.01 -7.38 -15.19
N GLU A 59 -17.14 -7.90 -16.42
CA GLU A 59 -16.05 -8.05 -17.37
C GLU A 59 -15.48 -6.69 -17.79
N ALA A 60 -16.34 -5.73 -18.13
CA ALA A 60 -15.91 -4.38 -18.52
C ALA A 60 -15.30 -3.60 -17.34
N ILE A 61 -15.68 -3.91 -16.10
CA ILE A 61 -15.03 -3.35 -14.91
C ILE A 61 -13.64 -3.98 -14.74
N ARG A 62 -13.51 -5.30 -14.89
CA ARG A 62 -12.22 -6.00 -14.86
C ARG A 62 -11.26 -5.44 -15.90
N ASP A 63 -11.69 -5.33 -17.15
CA ASP A 63 -10.89 -4.79 -18.25
C ASP A 63 -10.37 -3.38 -17.92
N GLY A 64 -11.22 -2.56 -17.27
CA GLY A 64 -10.83 -1.24 -16.79
C GLY A 64 -9.76 -1.27 -15.71
N ILE A 65 -9.89 -2.17 -14.72
CA ILE A 65 -8.89 -2.38 -13.66
C ILE A 65 -7.58 -2.87 -14.26
N ASP A 66 -7.61 -3.90 -15.10
CA ASP A 66 -6.44 -4.47 -15.75
C ASP A 66 -5.72 -3.43 -16.63
N SER A 67 -6.47 -2.58 -17.34
CA SER A 67 -5.93 -1.47 -18.12
C SER A 67 -5.17 -0.47 -17.24
N ILE A 68 -5.73 -0.08 -16.08
CA ILE A 68 -5.09 0.83 -15.13
C ILE A 68 -3.78 0.21 -14.61
N LEU A 69 -3.84 -1.04 -14.16
CA LEU A 69 -2.67 -1.75 -13.61
C LEU A 69 -1.57 -1.94 -14.67
N ASN A 70 -1.95 -2.20 -15.93
CA ASN A 70 -1.02 -2.26 -17.04
C ASN A 70 -0.34 -0.90 -17.33
N VAL A 71 -1.09 0.21 -17.27
CA VAL A 71 -0.50 1.55 -17.41
C VAL A 71 0.47 1.85 -16.28
N ILE A 72 0.15 1.45 -15.03
CA ILE A 72 1.05 1.57 -13.89
C ILE A 72 2.33 0.75 -14.13
N ASP A 73 2.21 -0.51 -14.55
CA ASP A 73 3.37 -1.37 -14.83
C ASP A 73 4.25 -0.78 -15.94
N THR A 74 3.66 -0.37 -17.05
CA THR A 74 4.42 0.19 -18.19
C THR A 74 4.98 1.59 -17.91
N THR A 75 4.52 2.27 -16.85
CA THR A 75 5.00 3.61 -16.48
C THR A 75 5.97 3.57 -15.30
N LEU A 76 5.61 2.89 -14.20
CA LEU A 76 6.23 3.05 -12.87
C LEU A 76 7.01 1.82 -12.39
N SER A 77 6.95 0.69 -13.08
CA SER A 77 7.60 -0.54 -12.63
C SER A 77 9.11 -0.52 -12.91
N GLY A 78 9.91 -0.69 -11.86
CA GLY A 78 11.36 -0.94 -12.00
C GLY A 78 11.69 -2.37 -12.45
N TYR A 79 10.72 -3.29 -12.41
CA TYR A 79 10.86 -4.69 -12.83
C TYR A 79 10.56 -4.89 -14.32
N ASN A 80 9.64 -4.12 -14.88
CA ASN A 80 9.35 -4.08 -16.31
C ASN A 80 10.43 -3.26 -17.03
N LYS A 81 11.34 -3.92 -17.74
CA LYS A 81 12.47 -3.26 -18.43
C LYS A 81 12.03 -2.30 -19.54
N GLY A 82 10.81 -2.47 -20.08
CA GLY A 82 10.21 -1.56 -21.08
C GLY A 82 9.48 -0.36 -20.49
N SER A 83 9.34 -0.27 -19.16
CA SER A 83 8.63 0.82 -18.51
C SER A 83 9.34 2.17 -18.67
N VAL A 84 8.58 3.26 -18.56
CA VAL A 84 9.14 4.62 -18.59
C VAL A 84 10.20 4.78 -17.49
N LEU A 85 9.92 4.28 -16.26
CA LEU A 85 10.85 4.31 -15.15
C LEU A 85 12.14 3.55 -15.43
N SER A 86 12.06 2.32 -15.93
CA SER A 86 13.23 1.49 -16.21
C SER A 86 14.11 2.09 -17.29
N ARG A 87 13.51 2.65 -18.34
CA ARG A 87 14.23 3.34 -19.41
C ARG A 87 14.91 4.62 -18.92
N PHE A 88 14.19 5.41 -18.09
CA PHE A 88 14.80 6.56 -17.42
C PHE A 88 16.01 6.15 -16.57
N ASN A 89 15.87 5.11 -15.73
CA ASN A 89 16.94 4.60 -14.88
C ASN A 89 18.11 4.01 -15.67
N ALA A 90 17.87 3.55 -16.91
CA ALA A 90 18.91 3.11 -17.85
C ALA A 90 19.64 4.27 -18.54
N GLY A 91 19.25 5.52 -18.30
CA GLY A 91 19.84 6.71 -18.88
C GLY A 91 19.26 7.12 -20.23
N GLU A 92 18.16 6.48 -20.66
CA GLU A 92 17.48 6.87 -21.89
C GLU A 92 16.75 8.20 -21.74
N SER A 93 16.61 8.93 -22.83
CA SER A 93 15.68 10.04 -22.92
C SER A 93 14.24 9.52 -23.01
N ILE A 94 13.36 10.05 -22.18
CA ILE A 94 11.96 9.68 -22.09
C ILE A 94 11.05 10.89 -22.22
N THR A 95 9.79 10.66 -22.58
CA THR A 95 8.70 11.63 -22.41
C THR A 95 7.83 11.12 -21.26
N ALA A 96 7.75 11.88 -20.17
CA ALA A 96 6.92 11.52 -19.02
C ALA A 96 5.44 11.71 -19.38
N ASN A 97 4.64 10.66 -19.17
CA ASN A 97 3.19 10.78 -19.17
C ASN A 97 2.70 11.43 -17.85
N GLU A 98 1.41 11.73 -17.79
CA GLU A 98 0.78 12.36 -16.60
C GLU A 98 1.01 11.55 -15.31
N MET A 99 0.89 10.22 -15.40
CA MET A 99 1.08 9.33 -14.25
C MET A 99 2.51 9.39 -13.69
N PHE A 100 3.54 9.43 -14.54
CA PHE A 100 4.93 9.57 -14.12
C PHE A 100 5.16 10.92 -13.43
N ARG A 101 4.58 12.01 -13.98
CA ARG A 101 4.64 13.36 -13.39
C ARG A 101 3.95 13.42 -12.04
N GLU A 102 2.76 12.86 -11.93
CA GLU A 102 2.00 12.78 -10.68
C GLU A 102 2.78 12.02 -9.60
N MET A 103 3.33 10.85 -9.95
CA MET A 103 4.10 10.04 -9.03
C MET A 103 5.38 10.76 -8.56
N TYR A 104 6.08 11.43 -9.46
CA TYR A 104 7.26 12.21 -9.11
C TYR A 104 6.92 13.37 -8.17
N ALA A 105 5.82 14.08 -8.43
CA ALA A 105 5.36 15.18 -7.57
C ALA A 105 4.95 14.68 -6.16
N LYS A 106 4.22 13.55 -6.07
CA LYS A 106 3.90 12.91 -4.78
C LYS A 106 5.18 12.52 -4.02
N ALA A 107 6.12 11.85 -4.70
CA ALA A 107 7.39 11.45 -4.11
C ALA A 107 8.20 12.64 -3.60
N ARG A 108 8.18 13.76 -4.33
CA ARG A 108 8.80 15.03 -3.91
C ARG A 108 8.14 15.56 -2.63
N GLY A 109 6.82 15.57 -2.58
CA GLY A 109 6.07 15.98 -1.38
C GLY A 109 6.43 15.14 -0.16
N TYR A 110 6.46 13.82 -0.28
CA TYR A 110 6.88 12.93 0.82
C TYR A 110 8.34 13.13 1.22
N TYR A 111 9.24 13.34 0.25
CA TYR A 111 10.63 13.67 0.56
C TYR A 111 10.75 14.94 1.43
N GLU A 112 10.02 15.99 1.08
CA GLU A 112 10.01 17.27 1.80
C GLU A 112 9.36 17.13 3.19
N GLU A 113 8.18 16.48 3.26
CA GLU A 113 7.43 16.26 4.52
C GLU A 113 8.22 15.41 5.52
N THR A 114 8.98 14.41 5.05
CA THR A 114 9.72 13.47 5.90
C THR A 114 11.19 13.87 6.15
N GLY A 115 11.61 15.06 5.70
CA GLY A 115 12.99 15.50 5.83
C GLY A 115 13.99 14.54 5.17
N GLY A 116 13.59 13.92 4.06
CA GLY A 116 14.41 13.01 3.27
C GLY A 116 14.45 11.56 3.75
N ALA A 117 13.66 11.19 4.75
CA ALA A 117 13.56 9.79 5.17
C ALA A 117 12.79 8.91 4.16
N LEU A 118 11.92 9.50 3.34
CA LEU A 118 11.39 8.88 2.12
C LEU A 118 12.04 9.56 0.91
N ASP A 119 12.92 8.85 0.22
CA ASP A 119 13.66 9.38 -0.91
C ASP A 119 13.69 8.36 -2.07
N VAL A 120 12.79 8.56 -3.03
CA VAL A 120 12.69 7.68 -4.21
C VAL A 120 13.91 7.73 -5.12
N ALA A 121 14.77 8.76 -5.02
CA ALA A 121 16.03 8.86 -5.76
C ALA A 121 17.21 8.22 -5.02
N SER A 122 16.97 7.56 -3.89
CA SER A 122 17.94 6.75 -3.17
C SER A 122 18.08 5.31 -3.73
N GLY A 123 17.47 5.00 -4.88
CA GLY A 123 17.55 3.70 -5.57
C GLY A 123 18.98 3.12 -5.65
N PRO A 124 20.02 3.91 -5.94
CA PRO A 124 21.40 3.43 -5.93
C PRO A 124 21.84 2.82 -4.60
N LEU A 125 21.37 3.34 -3.44
CA LEU A 125 21.67 2.76 -2.13
C LEU A 125 21.06 1.36 -2.00
N PHE A 126 19.79 1.18 -2.41
CA PHE A 126 19.15 -0.14 -2.40
C PHE A 126 19.88 -1.15 -3.29
N ASN A 127 20.39 -0.70 -4.44
CA ASN A 127 21.14 -1.56 -5.36
C ASN A 127 22.46 -2.05 -4.76
N ILE A 128 23.25 -1.21 -4.11
CA ILE A 128 24.53 -1.64 -3.51
C ILE A 128 24.34 -2.55 -2.30
N TRP A 129 23.20 -2.48 -1.61
CA TRP A 129 22.83 -3.38 -0.53
C TRP A 129 22.16 -4.69 -1.00
N GLY A 130 21.89 -4.85 -2.30
CA GLY A 130 21.24 -6.04 -2.86
C GLY A 130 19.72 -6.09 -2.65
N PHE A 131 19.11 -5.03 -2.13
CA PHE A 131 17.66 -4.93 -1.95
C PHE A 131 16.92 -4.29 -3.13
N GLY A 132 17.68 -3.80 -4.12
CA GLY A 132 17.14 -3.27 -5.36
C GLY A 132 16.95 -4.36 -6.42
N PHE A 133 17.57 -4.15 -7.58
CA PHE A 133 17.48 -5.09 -8.73
C PHE A 133 18.74 -5.95 -8.89
N THR A 134 19.62 -6.00 -7.89
CA THR A 134 20.89 -6.72 -7.86
C THR A 134 20.87 -7.79 -6.77
N THR A 135 21.89 -8.67 -6.77
CA THR A 135 22.04 -9.74 -5.77
C THR A 135 22.73 -9.24 -4.50
N ASP A 136 22.54 -9.99 -3.41
CA ASP A 136 23.05 -9.72 -2.06
C ASP A 136 24.50 -9.25 -2.00
N SER A 137 24.71 -8.10 -1.37
CA SER A 137 26.06 -7.56 -1.16
C SER A 137 26.15 -6.84 0.17
N LEU A 138 27.35 -6.87 0.80
CA LEU A 138 27.69 -5.98 1.91
C LEU A 138 28.66 -4.94 1.36
N PRO A 139 28.17 -3.73 1.01
CA PRO A 139 29.05 -2.71 0.47
C PRO A 139 30.00 -2.19 1.56
N PRO A 140 31.27 -1.91 1.22
CA PRO A 140 32.19 -1.22 2.13
C PRO A 140 31.68 0.19 2.47
N ALA A 141 32.03 0.71 3.65
CA ALA A 141 31.57 2.02 4.13
C ALA A 141 31.90 3.18 3.18
N ASN A 142 33.06 3.13 2.50
CA ASN A 142 33.43 4.14 1.51
C ASN A 142 32.54 4.10 0.25
N VAL A 143 32.04 2.94 -0.15
CA VAL A 143 31.08 2.81 -1.27
C VAL A 143 29.73 3.36 -0.86
N ILE A 144 29.27 3.07 0.38
CA ILE A 144 28.02 3.62 0.91
C ILE A 144 28.11 5.16 0.93
N ALA A 145 29.18 5.73 1.49
CA ALA A 145 29.38 7.17 1.57
C ALA A 145 29.42 7.84 0.18
N ALA A 146 30.13 7.23 -0.78
CA ALA A 146 30.20 7.73 -2.16
C ALA A 146 28.84 7.70 -2.85
N THR A 147 28.09 6.59 -2.69
CA THR A 147 26.73 6.46 -3.27
C THR A 147 25.76 7.47 -2.64
N LEU A 148 25.79 7.61 -1.32
CA LEU A 148 24.96 8.59 -0.59
C LEU A 148 25.22 10.03 -1.04
N ALA A 149 26.48 10.37 -1.30
CA ALA A 149 26.85 11.71 -1.82
C ALA A 149 26.36 11.96 -3.25
N SER A 150 26.17 10.89 -4.04
CA SER A 150 25.85 10.97 -5.47
C SER A 150 24.39 10.75 -5.82
N CYS A 151 23.51 10.37 -4.88
CA CYS A 151 22.09 10.09 -5.11
C CYS A 151 21.18 10.99 -4.23
N GLY A 152 19.88 10.81 -4.40
CA GLY A 152 18.82 11.42 -3.61
C GLY A 152 18.11 12.58 -4.30
N MET A 153 16.86 12.81 -3.88
CA MET A 153 15.96 13.85 -4.40
C MET A 153 16.51 15.27 -4.22
N LYS A 154 17.39 15.51 -3.23
CA LYS A 154 18.08 16.80 -3.03
C LYS A 154 18.87 17.27 -4.24
N ARG A 155 19.25 16.35 -5.13
CA ARG A 155 20.04 16.63 -6.34
C ARG A 155 19.18 16.86 -7.57
N LEU A 156 17.87 16.64 -7.46
CA LEU A 156 16.95 16.67 -8.60
C LEU A 156 16.11 17.94 -8.59
N LYS A 157 15.71 18.39 -9.77
CA LYS A 157 14.73 19.47 -9.95
C LYS A 157 13.40 19.10 -9.29
N SER A 158 12.67 20.09 -8.83
CA SER A 158 11.37 19.90 -8.15
C SER A 158 10.28 19.38 -9.09
N SER A 159 10.40 19.62 -10.40
CA SER A 159 9.45 19.20 -11.41
C SER A 159 10.14 18.53 -12.59
N ILE A 160 9.40 17.67 -13.27
CA ILE A 160 9.82 17.01 -14.51
C ILE A 160 9.74 18.00 -15.67
N PRO A 161 10.79 18.10 -16.51
CA PRO A 161 10.77 18.91 -17.73
C PRO A 161 9.66 18.49 -18.70
N ASP A 162 9.22 19.43 -19.54
CA ASP A 162 8.32 19.12 -20.64
C ASP A 162 9.06 18.50 -21.82
N GLY A 163 8.34 17.68 -22.60
CA GLY A 163 8.88 17.01 -23.79
C GLY A 163 9.82 15.84 -23.45
N LEU A 164 10.82 15.66 -24.31
CA LEU A 164 11.84 14.61 -24.19
C LEU A 164 12.94 15.09 -23.24
N PHE A 165 13.26 14.30 -22.23
CA PHE A 165 14.33 14.58 -21.27
C PHE A 165 15.03 13.30 -20.80
N SER A 166 16.25 13.44 -20.32
CA SER A 166 17.05 12.37 -19.70
C SER A 166 17.21 12.61 -18.20
N GLY A 167 17.84 11.69 -17.50
CA GLY A 167 18.20 11.86 -16.09
C GLY A 167 19.13 13.06 -15.87
N ALA A 168 20.02 13.36 -16.82
CA ALA A 168 20.90 14.53 -16.75
C ALA A 168 20.11 15.85 -16.72
N ASP A 169 19.01 15.93 -17.46
CA ASP A 169 18.16 17.13 -17.52
C ASP A 169 17.38 17.33 -16.21
N LEU A 170 17.24 16.30 -15.40
CA LEU A 170 16.58 16.36 -14.09
C LEU A 170 17.54 16.77 -12.97
N LEU A 171 18.85 16.62 -13.15
CA LEU A 171 19.85 17.03 -12.15
C LEU A 171 19.91 18.56 -12.00
N LEU A 172 20.12 19.02 -10.77
CA LEU A 172 20.40 20.43 -10.48
C LEU A 172 21.82 20.82 -10.90
N GLU A 173 22.76 19.89 -10.74
CA GLU A 173 24.17 20.02 -11.15
C GLU A 173 24.61 18.74 -11.87
N PRO A 174 25.59 18.83 -12.80
CA PRO A 174 26.13 17.65 -13.45
C PRO A 174 26.61 16.60 -12.45
N GLY A 175 26.30 15.33 -12.68
CA GLY A 175 26.64 14.25 -11.76
C GLY A 175 26.24 12.87 -12.26
N MET A 176 26.16 11.92 -11.32
CA MET A 176 25.76 10.55 -11.62
C MET A 176 24.31 10.50 -12.10
N GLN A 177 24.04 9.62 -13.04
CA GLN A 177 22.69 9.32 -13.53
C GLN A 177 21.75 9.02 -12.36
N PRO A 178 20.64 9.75 -12.21
CA PRO A 178 19.66 9.46 -11.18
C PRO A 178 18.95 8.14 -11.45
N ALA A 179 18.65 7.41 -10.37
CA ALA A 179 17.82 6.22 -10.42
C ALA A 179 16.67 6.34 -9.43
N LEU A 180 15.45 6.30 -9.94
CA LEU A 180 14.23 6.41 -9.15
C LEU A 180 13.70 5.02 -8.78
N ASN A 181 13.12 4.92 -7.60
CA ASN A 181 12.45 3.71 -7.11
C ASN A 181 11.18 4.10 -6.35
N PHE A 182 10.02 3.79 -6.91
CA PHE A 182 8.72 4.15 -6.31
C PHE A 182 8.12 3.05 -5.43
N ASN A 183 8.85 1.99 -5.10
CA ASN A 183 8.31 0.82 -4.38
C ASN A 183 7.66 1.16 -3.02
N ALA A 184 8.06 2.25 -2.39
CA ALA A 184 7.50 2.70 -1.10
C ALA A 184 6.12 3.36 -1.19
N ILE A 185 5.59 3.55 -2.41
CA ILE A 185 4.32 4.28 -2.62
C ILE A 185 3.51 3.72 -3.80
N ALA A 186 4.08 2.81 -4.58
CA ALA A 186 3.48 2.39 -5.86
C ALA A 186 2.27 1.47 -5.67
N GLN A 187 2.27 0.61 -4.65
CA GLN A 187 1.15 -0.31 -4.41
C GLN A 187 -0.05 0.45 -3.85
N GLY A 188 0.16 1.33 -2.86
CA GLY A 188 -0.89 2.23 -2.36
C GLY A 188 -1.46 3.11 -3.47
N TYR A 189 -0.61 3.67 -4.32
CA TYR A 189 -1.04 4.45 -5.49
C TYR A 189 -1.90 3.63 -6.45
N SER A 190 -1.59 2.37 -6.66
CA SER A 190 -2.37 1.48 -7.52
C SER A 190 -3.77 1.24 -6.95
N CYS A 191 -3.88 1.04 -5.64
CA CYS A 191 -5.17 0.92 -4.96
C CYS A 191 -6.02 2.20 -5.14
N ASP A 192 -5.42 3.37 -4.97
CA ASP A 192 -6.11 4.66 -5.14
C ASP A 192 -6.58 4.88 -6.59
N LYS A 193 -5.77 4.51 -7.59
CA LYS A 193 -6.17 4.64 -9.01
C LYS A 193 -7.32 3.73 -9.37
N VAL A 194 -7.32 2.49 -8.88
CA VAL A 194 -8.45 1.55 -9.06
C VAL A 194 -9.68 2.05 -8.32
N ALA A 195 -9.54 2.51 -7.07
CA ALA A 195 -10.66 3.09 -6.31
C ALA A 195 -11.26 4.31 -7.00
N CYS A 196 -10.42 5.22 -7.51
CA CYS A 196 -10.88 6.39 -8.27
C CYS A 196 -11.68 5.99 -9.52
N TYR A 197 -11.23 4.98 -10.26
CA TYR A 197 -11.98 4.44 -11.39
C TYR A 197 -13.34 3.89 -10.96
N LEU A 198 -13.41 3.12 -9.88
CA LEU A 198 -14.65 2.55 -9.37
C LEU A 198 -15.62 3.63 -8.88
N HIS A 199 -15.12 4.65 -8.18
CA HIS A 199 -15.91 5.83 -7.81
C HIS A 199 -16.48 6.56 -9.03
N GLY A 200 -15.69 6.68 -10.12
CA GLY A 200 -16.14 7.23 -11.39
C GLY A 200 -17.26 6.42 -12.06
N LEU A 201 -17.43 5.15 -11.70
CA LEU A 201 -18.56 4.30 -12.11
C LEU A 201 -19.77 4.39 -11.16
N GLY A 202 -19.65 5.15 -10.06
CA GLY A 202 -20.66 5.29 -9.03
C GLY A 202 -20.60 4.21 -7.93
N VAL A 203 -19.57 3.34 -7.90
CA VAL A 203 -19.37 2.39 -6.80
C VAL A 203 -19.11 3.15 -5.51
N LYS A 204 -19.77 2.73 -4.43
CA LYS A 204 -19.68 3.35 -3.11
C LYS A 204 -19.01 2.44 -2.08
N ASP A 205 -19.36 1.15 -2.13
CA ASP A 205 -18.83 0.17 -1.19
C ASP A 205 -17.81 -0.71 -1.91
N MET A 206 -16.55 -0.64 -1.49
CA MET A 206 -15.48 -1.40 -2.11
C MET A 206 -14.36 -1.73 -1.14
N LEU A 207 -13.63 -2.81 -1.45
CA LEU A 207 -12.33 -3.14 -0.90
C LEU A 207 -11.41 -3.50 -2.07
N VAL A 208 -10.35 -2.73 -2.24
CA VAL A 208 -9.31 -2.90 -3.26
C VAL A 208 -8.05 -3.39 -2.56
N ASP A 209 -7.60 -4.60 -2.89
CA ASP A 209 -6.39 -5.22 -2.38
C ASP A 209 -5.46 -5.53 -3.56
N ILE A 210 -4.32 -4.83 -3.60
CA ILE A 210 -3.26 -5.01 -4.62
C ILE A 210 -1.92 -5.16 -3.89
N GLY A 211 -1.92 -5.90 -2.76
CA GLY A 211 -0.81 -6.00 -1.83
C GLY A 211 -0.89 -4.97 -0.71
N GLU A 212 -1.40 -3.78 -1.01
CA GLU A 212 -1.89 -2.78 -0.06
C GLU A 212 -3.40 -2.64 -0.21
N ILE A 213 -4.08 -2.03 0.77
CA ILE A 213 -5.54 -2.02 0.82
C ILE A 213 -6.09 -0.60 0.83
N TYR A 214 -7.08 -0.38 -0.04
CA TYR A 214 -8.03 0.73 0.06
C TYR A 214 -9.43 0.19 0.33
N CYS A 215 -10.19 0.81 1.22
CA CYS A 215 -11.59 0.45 1.44
C CYS A 215 -12.48 1.69 1.61
N ASP A 216 -13.75 1.55 1.22
CA ASP A 216 -14.80 2.55 1.41
C ASP A 216 -16.14 1.86 1.65
N GLY A 217 -17.05 2.52 2.41
CA GLY A 217 -18.38 2.03 2.72
C GLY A 217 -18.39 0.76 3.56
N VAL A 218 -19.27 -0.17 3.20
CA VAL A 218 -19.57 -1.37 4.00
C VAL A 218 -19.28 -2.66 3.24
N ASN A 219 -19.12 -3.76 3.98
CA ASN A 219 -18.95 -5.09 3.45
C ASN A 219 -20.30 -5.73 3.05
N PRO A 220 -20.34 -6.92 2.42
CA PRO A 220 -21.58 -7.60 2.02
C PRO A 220 -22.58 -7.87 3.16
N ALA A 221 -22.16 -7.79 4.42
CA ALA A 221 -23.03 -7.93 5.58
C ALA A 221 -23.61 -6.58 6.06
N GLY A 222 -23.33 -5.46 5.34
CA GLY A 222 -23.74 -4.12 5.74
C GLY A 222 -22.96 -3.59 6.96
N LYS A 223 -21.78 -4.14 7.23
CA LYS A 223 -20.90 -3.79 8.36
C LYS A 223 -19.61 -3.17 7.85
N PRO A 224 -18.85 -2.48 8.70
CA PRO A 224 -17.49 -2.04 8.35
C PRO A 224 -16.62 -3.17 7.79
N TRP A 225 -15.63 -2.80 6.96
CA TRP A 225 -14.63 -3.75 6.47
C TRP A 225 -13.73 -4.21 7.61
N LYS A 226 -13.35 -5.48 7.60
CA LYS A 226 -12.42 -6.09 8.55
C LYS A 226 -11.18 -6.55 7.81
N ILE A 227 -10.01 -6.05 8.23
CA ILE A 227 -8.72 -6.34 7.63
C ILE A 227 -7.80 -6.97 8.68
N GLY A 228 -7.25 -8.16 8.36
CA GLY A 228 -6.28 -8.82 9.21
C GLY A 228 -4.93 -8.11 9.18
N ILE A 229 -4.29 -8.01 10.33
CA ILE A 229 -2.92 -7.52 10.48
C ILE A 229 -2.03 -8.72 10.79
N ASP A 230 -1.07 -8.99 9.91
CA ASP A 230 -0.15 -10.12 10.07
C ASP A 230 0.81 -9.91 11.24
N ARG A 231 1.06 -10.98 11.99
CA ARG A 231 2.07 -11.01 13.03
C ARG A 231 3.48 -10.96 12.40
N PRO A 232 4.34 -10.03 12.82
CA PRO A 232 5.66 -9.85 12.21
C PRO A 232 6.70 -10.83 12.77
N VAL A 233 6.48 -12.13 12.54
CA VAL A 233 7.39 -13.21 12.92
C VAL A 233 8.08 -13.83 11.72
N ASP A 234 9.32 -14.30 11.93
CA ASP A 234 10.08 -14.98 10.88
C ASP A 234 9.30 -16.23 10.39
N GLY A 235 9.15 -16.36 9.08
CA GLY A 235 8.41 -17.47 8.48
C GLY A 235 6.92 -17.19 8.20
N ASN A 236 6.34 -16.10 8.69
CA ASN A 236 5.00 -15.66 8.30
C ASN A 236 5.05 -14.96 6.93
N ASN A 237 5.24 -15.75 5.86
CA ASN A 237 5.40 -15.26 4.50
C ASN A 237 4.10 -15.25 3.67
N SER A 238 3.03 -15.85 4.21
CA SER A 238 1.73 -15.90 3.54
C SER A 238 0.76 -14.92 4.21
N PRO A 239 0.27 -13.89 3.51
CA PRO A 239 -0.68 -12.93 4.07
C PRO A 239 -1.91 -13.64 4.68
N GLY A 240 -2.28 -13.27 5.89
CA GLY A 240 -3.42 -13.81 6.62
C GLY A 240 -3.20 -15.18 7.28
N ALA A 241 -2.00 -15.78 7.22
CA ALA A 241 -1.74 -17.09 7.79
C ALA A 241 -1.58 -17.06 9.32
N ASP A 242 -0.95 -16.01 9.86
CA ASP A 242 -0.81 -15.78 11.29
C ASP A 242 -1.10 -14.31 11.58
N LEU A 243 -2.30 -14.04 12.10
CA LEU A 243 -2.76 -12.70 12.40
C LEU A 243 -2.43 -12.30 13.84
N ASP A 244 -2.03 -11.06 14.01
CA ASP A 244 -1.90 -10.41 15.30
C ASP A 244 -3.24 -9.88 15.80
N GLY A 245 -4.07 -9.39 14.87
CA GLY A 245 -5.43 -8.92 15.14
C GLY A 245 -6.17 -8.55 13.86
N VAL A 246 -7.39 -8.03 14.03
CA VAL A 246 -8.25 -7.61 12.93
C VAL A 246 -8.66 -6.16 13.14
N TRP A 247 -8.25 -5.29 12.22
CA TRP A 247 -8.68 -3.90 12.20
C TRP A 247 -10.07 -3.77 11.59
N GLU A 248 -10.88 -2.84 12.12
CA GLU A 248 -12.23 -2.54 11.63
C GLU A 248 -12.29 -1.11 11.09
N SER A 249 -12.75 -0.95 9.84
CA SER A 249 -12.89 0.35 9.20
C SER A 249 -13.98 1.21 9.86
N SER A 250 -13.90 2.53 9.66
CA SER A 250 -14.96 3.45 10.08
C SER A 250 -16.14 3.53 9.11
N GLY A 251 -16.10 2.81 7.98
CA GLY A 251 -17.03 2.95 6.87
C GLY A 251 -16.79 4.18 5.99
N LYS A 252 -15.70 4.93 6.26
CA LYS A 252 -15.23 6.02 5.40
C LYS A 252 -14.07 5.54 4.53
N ALA A 253 -13.92 6.18 3.38
CA ALA A 253 -12.80 5.98 2.48
C ALA A 253 -11.46 6.11 3.20
N CYS A 254 -10.60 5.08 3.10
CA CYS A 254 -9.25 5.08 3.66
C CYS A 254 -8.36 4.02 3.02
N GLY A 255 -7.05 4.26 3.11
CA GLY A 255 -6.02 3.24 2.91
C GLY A 255 -5.58 2.65 4.23
N ILE A 256 -5.26 1.36 4.25
CA ILE A 256 -4.58 0.68 5.36
C ILE A 256 -3.41 -0.12 4.80
N VAL A 257 -2.22 0.14 5.30
CA VAL A 257 -0.97 -0.44 4.80
C VAL A 257 -0.09 -0.88 5.97
N THR A 258 0.55 -2.02 5.82
CA THR A 258 1.51 -2.55 6.79
C THR A 258 2.88 -2.74 6.16
N SER A 259 3.86 -1.96 6.59
CA SER A 259 5.28 -2.16 6.30
C SER A 259 5.97 -2.92 7.43
N GLY A 260 6.93 -3.80 7.11
CA GLY A 260 7.64 -4.57 8.12
C GLY A 260 8.95 -5.18 7.64
N ASN A 261 9.88 -5.41 8.57
CA ASN A 261 11.24 -5.91 8.30
C ASN A 261 11.38 -7.43 8.51
N TYR A 262 10.27 -8.19 8.62
CA TYR A 262 10.29 -9.62 8.91
C TYR A 262 10.25 -10.51 7.67
N ARG A 263 9.76 -10.01 6.52
CA ARG A 263 9.65 -10.81 5.29
C ARG A 263 10.88 -10.73 4.39
N LYS A 264 11.56 -9.57 4.35
CA LYS A 264 12.71 -9.32 3.47
C LYS A 264 13.91 -8.87 4.29
N TYR A 265 14.82 -9.75 4.54
CA TYR A 265 16.10 -9.48 5.21
C TYR A 265 17.12 -10.52 4.79
N TYR A 266 18.39 -10.26 5.03
CA TYR A 266 19.41 -11.30 5.01
C TYR A 266 20.21 -11.29 6.30
N VAL A 267 20.79 -12.45 6.63
CA VAL A 267 21.67 -12.61 7.81
C VAL A 267 23.09 -12.87 7.32
N LYS A 268 24.05 -12.06 7.78
CA LYS A 268 25.46 -12.24 7.51
C LYS A 268 26.27 -11.98 8.78
N ASP A 269 27.21 -12.87 9.08
CA ASP A 269 28.06 -12.83 10.29
C ASP A 269 27.23 -12.67 11.59
N GLY A 270 26.06 -13.35 11.66
CA GLY A 270 25.14 -13.31 12.79
C GLY A 270 24.32 -12.01 12.93
N ARG A 271 24.50 -11.06 12.02
CA ARG A 271 23.75 -9.79 12.01
C ARG A 271 22.65 -9.82 10.96
N LYS A 272 21.41 -9.42 11.37
CA LYS A 272 20.25 -9.24 10.48
C LYS A 272 20.32 -7.86 9.82
N TYR A 273 20.17 -7.82 8.50
CA TYR A 273 20.10 -6.60 7.70
C TYR A 273 18.71 -6.51 7.09
N ALA A 274 17.93 -5.55 7.54
CA ALA A 274 16.61 -5.27 7.01
C ALA A 274 16.71 -4.65 5.61
N HIS A 275 15.70 -4.90 4.78
CA HIS A 275 15.61 -4.26 3.46
C HIS A 275 15.27 -2.77 3.52
N THR A 276 14.82 -2.27 4.67
CA THR A 276 14.59 -0.84 4.89
C THR A 276 15.91 -0.13 5.12
N ILE A 277 16.24 0.78 4.21
CA ILE A 277 17.44 1.62 4.27
C ILE A 277 17.02 3.02 4.64
N ASP A 278 17.75 3.67 5.56
CA ASP A 278 17.60 5.10 5.81
C ASP A 278 18.36 5.88 4.73
N PRO A 279 17.64 6.60 3.82
CA PRO A 279 18.29 7.35 2.74
C PRO A 279 19.19 8.49 3.22
N ARG A 280 19.04 8.93 4.46
CA ARG A 280 19.82 10.01 5.07
C ARG A 280 21.21 9.53 5.50
N THR A 281 21.34 8.25 5.84
CA THR A 281 22.60 7.62 6.28
C THR A 281 23.20 6.66 5.27
N GLY A 282 22.37 6.07 4.40
CA GLY A 282 22.73 5.02 3.46
C GLY A 282 22.82 3.63 4.07
N TRP A 283 22.47 3.47 5.35
CA TRP A 283 22.54 2.19 6.06
C TRP A 283 21.17 1.58 6.29
N PRO A 284 21.05 0.25 6.31
CA PRO A 284 19.87 -0.43 6.79
C PRO A 284 19.54 -0.02 8.23
N VAL A 285 18.25 0.14 8.52
CA VAL A 285 17.79 0.44 9.87
C VAL A 285 18.07 -0.73 10.83
N SER A 286 18.33 -0.41 12.10
CA SER A 286 18.70 -1.39 13.13
C SER A 286 18.01 -1.13 14.47
N HIS A 287 16.74 -0.69 14.44
CA HIS A 287 15.90 -0.48 15.61
C HIS A 287 14.97 -1.66 15.86
N ASN A 288 14.23 -1.60 16.97
CA ASN A 288 13.36 -2.67 17.46
C ASN A 288 11.94 -2.66 16.86
N LEU A 289 11.56 -1.70 16.00
CA LEU A 289 10.28 -1.69 15.30
C LEU A 289 10.24 -2.82 14.27
N LEU A 290 9.27 -3.73 14.39
CA LEU A 290 9.11 -4.91 13.54
C LEU A 290 8.14 -4.67 12.39
N SER A 291 7.02 -3.99 12.67
CA SER A 291 6.06 -3.56 11.66
C SER A 291 5.34 -2.28 12.06
N ALA A 292 4.86 -1.56 11.06
CA ALA A 292 4.03 -0.37 11.20
C ALA A 292 2.82 -0.49 10.26
N THR A 293 1.62 -0.49 10.84
CA THR A 293 0.35 -0.40 10.11
C THR A 293 -0.16 1.01 10.21
N ILE A 294 -0.41 1.67 9.09
CA ILE A 294 -0.95 3.03 9.02
C ILE A 294 -2.28 3.02 8.30
N VAL A 295 -3.25 3.73 8.88
CA VAL A 295 -4.51 4.11 8.24
C VAL A 295 -4.42 5.58 7.88
N ALA A 296 -4.73 5.91 6.62
CA ALA A 296 -4.67 7.28 6.09
C ALA A 296 -5.85 7.53 5.14
N PRO A 297 -6.15 8.79 4.75
CA PRO A 297 -7.26 9.12 3.85
C PRO A 297 -7.20 8.43 2.48
N ASN A 298 -6.03 7.97 2.06
CA ASN A 298 -5.81 7.21 0.82
C ASN A 298 -4.69 6.19 1.02
N ALA A 299 -4.61 5.20 0.14
CA ALA A 299 -3.65 4.12 0.26
C ALA A 299 -2.21 4.55 -0.07
N THR A 300 -2.01 5.55 -0.93
CA THR A 300 -0.68 6.11 -1.23
C THR A 300 -0.05 6.73 0.01
N ASP A 301 -0.81 7.54 0.77
CA ASP A 301 -0.34 8.15 2.02
C ASP A 301 -0.07 7.07 3.09
N ALA A 302 -0.96 6.08 3.20
CA ALA A 302 -0.78 4.97 4.14
C ALA A 302 0.52 4.19 3.85
N ASP A 303 0.82 3.89 2.57
CA ASP A 303 2.02 3.19 2.10
C ASP A 303 3.30 4.01 2.39
N ALA A 304 3.27 5.30 2.03
CA ALA A 304 4.35 6.23 2.32
C ALA A 304 4.64 6.31 3.83
N TYR A 305 3.63 6.52 4.65
CA TYR A 305 3.82 6.73 6.09
C TYR A 305 4.15 5.43 6.84
N ALA A 306 3.65 4.27 6.40
CA ALA A 306 4.06 2.99 6.95
C ALA A 306 5.56 2.75 6.70
N THR A 307 6.05 3.00 5.47
CA THR A 307 7.47 2.95 5.14
C THR A 307 8.27 3.99 5.93
N TYR A 308 7.76 5.22 6.07
CA TYR A 308 8.41 6.27 6.87
C TYR A 308 8.59 5.84 8.33
N CYS A 309 7.55 5.30 8.97
CA CYS A 309 7.65 4.78 10.33
C CYS A 309 8.74 3.71 10.46
N MET A 310 8.84 2.81 9.48
CA MET A 310 9.89 1.79 9.45
C MET A 310 11.29 2.38 9.27
N VAL A 311 11.46 3.55 8.68
CA VAL A 311 12.75 4.22 8.55
C VAL A 311 13.14 4.93 9.86
N ILE A 312 12.20 5.61 10.52
CA ILE A 312 12.51 6.45 11.68
C ILE A 312 12.49 5.71 13.03
N GLY A 313 11.92 4.50 13.07
CA GLY A 313 11.87 3.68 14.28
C GLY A 313 10.77 4.07 15.26
N LEU A 314 10.64 3.31 16.36
CA LEU A 314 9.48 3.28 17.24
C LEU A 314 9.09 4.65 17.83
N ASP A 315 10.03 5.34 18.48
CA ASP A 315 9.72 6.55 19.24
C ASP A 315 9.35 7.72 18.33
N GLU A 316 10.08 7.89 17.21
CA GLU A 316 9.76 8.92 16.24
C GLU A 316 8.48 8.59 15.47
N ALA A 317 8.20 7.31 15.18
CA ALA A 317 6.94 6.87 14.58
C ALA A 317 5.74 7.20 15.49
N LYS A 318 5.84 6.94 16.81
CA LYS A 318 4.80 7.34 17.78
C LYS A 318 4.57 8.86 17.78
N LYS A 319 5.65 9.65 17.76
CA LYS A 319 5.54 11.12 17.71
C LYS A 319 4.89 11.59 16.42
N PHE A 320 5.29 11.01 15.28
CA PHE A 320 4.72 11.34 13.98
C PHE A 320 3.22 11.02 13.90
N ILE A 321 2.82 9.82 14.32
CA ILE A 321 1.42 9.40 14.32
C ILE A 321 0.58 10.30 15.24
N ASN A 322 1.04 10.54 16.48
CA ASN A 322 0.34 11.40 17.43
C ASN A 322 0.27 12.87 16.96
N GLY A 323 1.32 13.37 16.31
CA GLY A 323 1.36 14.71 15.73
C GLY A 323 0.41 14.90 14.55
N ASN A 324 -0.05 13.80 13.95
CA ASN A 324 -1.01 13.78 12.84
C ASN A 324 -2.36 13.16 13.25
N ALA A 325 -2.69 13.15 14.55
CA ALA A 325 -3.95 12.62 15.05
C ALA A 325 -5.17 13.24 14.34
N GLY A 326 -6.13 12.39 13.95
CA GLY A 326 -7.29 12.79 13.15
C GLY A 326 -7.06 12.78 11.63
N ARG A 327 -5.80 12.79 11.16
CA ARG A 327 -5.44 12.56 9.75
C ARG A 327 -4.99 11.12 9.52
N ILE A 328 -4.19 10.57 10.42
CA ILE A 328 -3.72 9.19 10.35
C ILE A 328 -3.94 8.46 11.68
N GLU A 329 -4.04 7.15 11.62
CA GLU A 329 -4.03 6.25 12.75
C GLU A 329 -2.91 5.23 12.55
N GLY A 330 -2.35 4.70 13.62
CA GLY A 330 -1.24 3.77 13.53
C GLY A 330 -1.25 2.66 14.57
N TYR A 331 -0.73 1.51 14.15
CA TYR A 331 -0.47 0.35 14.98
C TYR A 331 0.96 -0.14 14.75
N LEU A 332 1.74 -0.20 15.82
CA LEU A 332 3.16 -0.50 15.79
C LEU A 332 3.43 -1.77 16.59
N ILE A 333 4.11 -2.74 15.98
CA ILE A 333 4.60 -3.94 16.67
C ILE A 333 6.13 -3.85 16.76
N TYR A 334 6.65 -4.06 17.97
CA TYR A 334 8.08 -3.92 18.25
C TYR A 334 8.56 -4.97 19.27
N SER A 335 9.87 -5.20 19.35
CA SER A 335 10.47 -5.99 20.41
C SER A 335 10.92 -5.11 21.58
N ASP A 336 10.68 -5.54 22.82
CA ASP A 336 11.22 -4.89 24.00
C ASP A 336 12.70 -5.28 24.25
N GLU A 337 13.26 -4.81 25.37
CA GLU A 337 14.65 -5.09 25.77
C GLU A 337 14.93 -6.58 26.02
N ASN A 338 13.89 -7.36 26.32
CA ASN A 338 13.97 -8.81 26.54
C ASN A 338 13.76 -9.60 25.23
N GLY A 339 13.47 -8.92 24.12
CA GLY A 339 13.12 -9.53 22.84
C GLY A 339 11.68 -9.98 22.74
N GLU A 340 10.82 -9.65 23.73
CA GLU A 340 9.39 -9.93 23.69
C GLU A 340 8.66 -8.96 22.74
N MET A 341 7.69 -9.50 22.00
CA MET A 341 6.86 -8.70 21.12
C MET A 341 5.87 -7.85 21.94
N LYS A 342 5.83 -6.58 21.64
CA LYS A 342 4.94 -5.57 22.23
C LYS A 342 4.25 -4.78 21.12
N GLU A 343 3.16 -4.16 21.49
CA GLU A 343 2.30 -3.42 20.59
C GLU A 343 2.04 -2.01 21.12
N TRP A 344 1.78 -1.11 20.21
CA TRP A 344 1.29 0.23 20.47
C TRP A 344 0.28 0.63 19.41
N ALA A 345 -0.85 1.20 19.82
CA ALA A 345 -1.87 1.75 18.93
C ALA A 345 -2.12 3.22 19.26
N SER A 346 -2.40 4.03 18.25
CA SER A 346 -2.96 5.37 18.44
C SER A 346 -4.41 5.29 18.93
N ASP A 347 -4.91 6.36 19.57
CA ASP A 347 -6.25 6.38 20.19
C ASP A 347 -7.40 6.08 19.21
N GLY A 348 -7.25 6.38 17.92
CA GLY A 348 -8.25 6.13 16.87
C GLY A 348 -8.22 4.73 16.29
N PHE A 349 -7.14 3.97 16.47
CA PHE A 349 -6.94 2.68 15.82
C PHE A 349 -7.81 1.58 16.42
N ARG A 350 -8.79 1.09 15.66
CA ARG A 350 -9.78 0.09 16.11
C ARG A 350 -9.33 -1.32 15.74
N MET A 351 -8.96 -2.13 16.72
CA MET A 351 -8.56 -3.51 16.51
C MET A 351 -9.32 -4.47 17.44
N GLU A 352 -9.82 -5.57 16.87
CA GLU A 352 -10.33 -6.73 17.60
C GLU A 352 -9.23 -7.80 17.66
N ARG A 353 -9.11 -8.47 18.81
CA ARG A 353 -8.16 -9.59 19.01
C ARG A 353 -8.84 -10.92 19.05
#